data_0552a394272e00eeae9e24204cb929a9
#
_entry.id   0552a394272e00eeae9e24204cb929a9
#
_cell.length_a   1.000
_cell.length_b   1.000
_cell.length_c   1.000
_cell.angle_alpha   90.00
_cell.angle_beta   90.00
_cell.angle_gamma   90.00
#
_symmetry.space_group_name_H-M   'P 1'
#
loop_
_entity.id
_entity.type
_entity.pdbx_description
1 polymer ?
#
loop_
_entity_poly.entity_id
_entity_poly.type
_entity_poly.pdbx_seq_one_letter_code
_entity_poly.pdbx_strand_id
1 'polypeptide(L)'
;MVRNAPRFKVLKPMLNKLFKGKHVVAYNMNFDSVFLGSSLRHAASLHCCMKAYAEYYGEYDPVRQSFKWKKLIDAVKNFNPDFVFRPHSSLDDSMAARELWLSLMKHKSIAEKYGFYDK
;
A
#
# COMPACT_ATOMS: atom_id res chain seq x y z
N MET A 1 -13.47 -11.70 0.22
CA MET A 1 -13.71 -12.94 -0.45
C MET A 1 -13.65 -14.11 0.48
N VAL A 2 -14.79 -14.30 1.09
CA VAL A 2 -14.92 -15.31 2.13
C VAL A 2 -14.64 -16.71 1.61
N ARG A 3 -15.12 -17.01 0.41
CA ARG A 3 -14.95 -18.32 -0.19
C ARG A 3 -13.48 -18.68 -0.48
N ASN A 4 -12.60 -17.70 -0.33
CA ASN A 4 -11.17 -17.95 -0.55
C ASN A 4 -10.42 -18.34 0.72
N ALA A 5 -11.11 -18.39 1.86
CA ALA A 5 -10.45 -18.71 3.13
C ALA A 5 -9.68 -20.03 3.11
N PRO A 6 -10.23 -21.15 2.59
CA PRO A 6 -9.47 -22.39 2.47
C PRO A 6 -8.24 -22.24 1.58
N ARG A 7 -8.37 -21.50 0.49
CA ARG A 7 -7.26 -21.25 -0.40
C ARG A 7 -6.17 -20.45 0.27
N PHE A 8 -6.56 -19.50 1.14
CA PHE A 8 -5.58 -18.72 1.87
C PHE A 8 -4.69 -19.64 2.73
N LYS A 9 -5.28 -20.62 3.39
CA LYS A 9 -4.51 -21.56 4.20
C LYS A 9 -3.50 -22.31 3.36
N VAL A 10 -3.89 -22.70 2.15
CA VAL A 10 -3.00 -23.39 1.21
C VAL A 10 -1.90 -22.46 0.72
N LEU A 11 -2.23 -21.17 0.50
CA LEU A 11 -1.29 -20.21 -0.03
C LEU A 11 -0.36 -19.62 1.03
N LYS A 12 -0.67 -19.80 2.32
CA LYS A 12 0.11 -19.19 3.38
C LYS A 12 1.61 -19.52 3.33
N PRO A 13 2.01 -20.78 3.15
CA PRO A 13 3.44 -21.08 3.04
C PRO A 13 4.08 -20.37 1.84
N MET A 14 3.35 -20.24 0.74
CA MET A 14 3.84 -19.55 -0.44
C MET A 14 4.00 -18.05 -0.15
N LEU A 15 3.04 -17.43 0.56
CA LEU A 15 3.13 -16.03 0.93
C LEU A 15 4.29 -15.78 1.89
N ASN A 16 4.49 -16.68 2.86
CA ASN A 16 5.62 -16.58 3.77
C ASN A 16 6.93 -16.52 3.01
N LYS A 17 7.07 -17.41 2.03
CA LYS A 17 8.27 -17.49 1.22
C LYS A 17 8.42 -16.26 0.32
N LEU A 18 7.31 -15.80 -0.24
CA LEU A 18 7.30 -14.64 -1.13
C LEU A 18 7.71 -13.37 -0.39
N PHE A 19 7.22 -13.19 0.85
CA PHE A 19 7.49 -11.98 1.62
C PHE A 19 8.85 -11.99 2.29
N LYS A 20 9.48 -13.15 2.42
CA LYS A 20 10.73 -13.27 3.16
C LYS A 20 11.79 -12.31 2.63
N GLY A 21 12.26 -11.41 3.49
CA GLY A 21 13.28 -10.45 3.15
C GLY A 21 12.86 -9.38 2.17
N LYS A 22 11.57 -9.25 1.88
CA LYS A 22 11.06 -8.25 0.93
C LYS A 22 10.46 -7.07 1.64
N HIS A 23 10.50 -5.92 0.97
CA HIS A 23 9.75 -4.73 1.40
C HIS A 23 8.35 -4.82 0.81
N VAL A 24 7.35 -4.87 1.68
CA VAL A 24 5.96 -5.05 1.24
C VAL A 24 5.23 -3.73 1.34
N VAL A 25 4.63 -3.32 0.24
CA VAL A 25 3.86 -2.07 0.16
C VAL A 25 2.41 -2.42 -0.17
N ALA A 26 1.49 -1.85 0.60
CA ALA A 26 0.06 -1.97 0.33
C ALA A 26 -0.54 -0.58 0.37
N TYR A 27 -1.65 -0.38 -0.35
CA TYR A 27 -2.30 0.93 -0.29
C TYR A 27 -2.80 1.22 1.12
N ASN A 28 -3.46 0.24 1.75
CA ASN A 28 -3.91 0.37 3.13
C ASN A 28 -3.36 -0.82 3.93
N MET A 29 -2.15 -0.67 4.46
CA MET A 29 -1.47 -1.77 5.14
C MET A 29 -2.23 -2.24 6.38
N ASN A 30 -2.89 -1.34 7.11
CA ASN A 30 -3.65 -1.73 8.28
C ASN A 30 -4.79 -2.67 7.92
N PHE A 31 -5.45 -2.42 6.79
CA PHE A 31 -6.53 -3.29 6.33
C PHE A 31 -5.97 -4.61 5.81
N ASP A 32 -4.94 -4.54 4.98
CA ASP A 32 -4.37 -5.74 4.36
C ASP A 32 -3.72 -6.67 5.37
N SER A 33 -3.18 -6.13 6.46
CA SER A 33 -2.55 -6.95 7.49
C SER A 33 -3.54 -7.89 8.18
N VAL A 34 -4.83 -7.54 8.20
CA VAL A 34 -5.86 -8.41 8.75
C VAL A 34 -5.95 -9.71 7.94
N PHE A 35 -5.82 -9.60 6.62
CA PHE A 35 -5.90 -10.76 5.73
C PHE A 35 -4.59 -11.52 5.63
N LEU A 36 -3.49 -10.80 5.49
CA LEU A 36 -2.19 -11.42 5.28
C LEU A 36 -1.58 -11.98 6.57
N GLY A 37 -1.99 -11.38 7.70
CA GLY A 37 -1.68 -11.93 9.01
C GLY A 37 -0.21 -12.20 9.25
N SER A 38 0.06 -13.38 9.79
CA SER A 38 1.41 -13.75 10.20
C SER A 38 2.40 -13.87 9.04
N SER A 39 1.92 -13.96 7.80
CA SER A 39 2.82 -14.02 6.64
C SER A 39 3.64 -12.75 6.51
N LEU A 40 3.11 -11.60 6.95
CA LEU A 40 3.83 -10.34 6.89
C LEU A 40 5.03 -10.28 7.82
N ARG A 41 5.11 -11.16 8.81
CA ARG A 41 6.27 -11.20 9.71
C ARG A 41 7.56 -11.54 8.99
N HIS A 42 7.47 -12.19 7.85
CA HIS A 42 8.63 -12.57 7.07
C HIS A 42 9.18 -11.43 6.22
N ALA A 43 8.43 -10.34 6.09
CA ALA A 43 8.86 -9.19 5.30
C ALA A 43 9.98 -8.42 6.01
N ALA A 44 10.86 -7.83 5.22
CA ALA A 44 11.90 -6.97 5.77
C ALA A 44 11.31 -5.67 6.33
N SER A 45 10.27 -5.15 5.70
CA SER A 45 9.57 -3.95 6.17
C SER A 45 8.18 -3.89 5.57
N LEU A 46 7.29 -3.12 6.21
CA LEU A 46 5.93 -2.91 5.77
C LEU A 46 5.69 -1.43 5.54
N HIS A 47 5.02 -1.10 4.46
CA HIS A 47 4.78 0.30 4.07
C HIS A 47 3.33 0.50 3.69
N CYS A 48 2.75 1.60 4.19
CA CYS A 48 1.37 1.97 3.87
C CYS A 48 1.37 3.15 2.90
N CYS A 49 1.00 2.87 1.66
CA CYS A 49 0.98 3.89 0.61
C CYS A 49 -0.03 4.98 0.91
N MET A 50 -1.18 4.61 1.50
CA MET A 50 -2.23 5.56 1.83
C MET A 50 -1.76 6.61 2.84
N LYS A 51 -1.01 6.19 3.85
CA LYS A 51 -0.48 7.12 4.86
C LYS A 51 0.56 8.05 4.25
N ALA A 52 1.43 7.52 3.40
CA ALA A 52 2.44 8.32 2.73
C ALA A 52 1.79 9.37 1.83
N TYR A 53 0.77 8.97 1.07
CA TYR A 53 0.07 9.91 0.21
C TYR A 53 -0.70 10.96 1.02
N ALA A 54 -1.32 10.56 2.13
CA ALA A 54 -2.06 11.49 2.98
C ALA A 54 -1.15 12.62 3.47
N GLU A 55 0.07 12.29 3.89
CA GLU A 55 1.02 13.31 4.32
C GLU A 55 1.50 14.15 3.14
N TYR A 56 1.74 13.55 1.99
CA TYR A 56 2.14 14.28 0.79
C TYR A 56 1.08 15.30 0.38
N TYR A 57 -0.19 14.87 0.38
CA TYR A 57 -1.31 15.73 0.01
C TYR A 57 -1.50 16.87 1.02
N GLY A 58 -1.33 16.54 2.31
CA GLY A 58 -1.25 17.55 3.36
C GLY A 58 -2.58 18.11 3.84
N GLU A 59 -3.68 17.41 3.63
CA GLU A 59 -4.99 17.88 4.12
C GLU A 59 -5.18 17.40 5.55
N TYR A 60 -4.90 18.26 6.52
CA TYR A 60 -4.94 17.92 7.93
C TYR A 60 -6.35 18.00 8.50
N ASP A 61 -6.74 17.00 9.28
CA ASP A 61 -8.01 16.97 9.99
C ASP A 61 -7.74 17.20 11.49
N PRO A 62 -8.07 18.39 12.02
CA PRO A 62 -7.78 18.70 13.42
C PRO A 62 -8.60 17.86 14.41
N VAL A 63 -9.77 17.39 14.00
CA VAL A 63 -10.61 16.56 14.89
C VAL A 63 -9.95 15.20 15.10
N ARG A 64 -9.43 14.59 14.04
CA ARG A 64 -8.74 13.31 14.11
C ARG A 64 -7.27 13.46 14.45
N GLN A 65 -6.74 14.66 14.40
CA GLN A 65 -5.33 14.96 14.62
C GLN A 65 -4.42 14.18 13.69
N SER A 66 -4.83 14.06 12.43
CA SER A 66 -4.09 13.34 11.40
C SER A 66 -4.45 13.88 10.02
N PHE A 67 -3.64 13.52 9.03
CA PHE A 67 -3.95 13.85 7.65
C PHE A 67 -5.10 13.00 7.14
N LYS A 68 -5.95 13.59 6.28
CA LYS A 68 -7.08 12.88 5.71
C LYS A 68 -6.61 11.83 4.72
N TRP A 69 -7.21 10.66 4.80
CA TRP A 69 -6.94 9.57 3.87
C TRP A 69 -7.73 9.77 2.58
N LYS A 70 -7.13 9.41 1.47
CA LYS A 70 -7.75 9.53 0.16
C LYS A 70 -7.94 8.15 -0.46
N LYS A 71 -8.90 8.07 -1.40
CA LYS A 71 -9.11 6.84 -2.15
C LYS A 71 -7.97 6.62 -3.12
N LEU A 72 -7.67 5.36 -3.40
CA LEU A 72 -6.59 5.01 -4.32
C LEU A 72 -6.76 5.66 -5.69
N ILE A 73 -7.97 5.65 -6.22
CA ILE A 73 -8.22 6.22 -7.55
C ILE A 73 -7.90 7.72 -7.58
N ASP A 74 -8.27 8.44 -6.52
CA ASP A 74 -8.02 9.87 -6.45
C ASP A 74 -6.52 10.15 -6.32
N ALA A 75 -5.85 9.34 -5.52
CA ALA A 75 -4.42 9.52 -5.28
C ALA A 75 -3.60 9.25 -6.55
N VAL A 76 -3.87 8.15 -7.24
CA VAL A 76 -3.10 7.82 -8.43
C VAL A 76 -3.36 8.82 -9.55
N LYS A 77 -4.58 9.30 -9.69
CA LYS A 77 -4.89 10.28 -10.73
C LYS A 77 -4.34 11.67 -10.43
N ASN A 78 -4.01 11.95 -9.18
CA ASN A 78 -3.33 13.20 -8.85
C ASN A 78 -1.94 13.27 -9.50
N PHE A 79 -1.25 12.14 -9.56
CA PHE A 79 0.06 12.08 -10.21
C PHE A 79 -0.02 11.77 -11.69
N ASN A 80 -0.99 10.97 -12.09
CA ASN A 80 -1.16 10.55 -13.47
C ASN A 80 -2.65 10.56 -13.83
N PRO A 81 -3.19 11.72 -14.27
CA PRO A 81 -4.62 11.84 -14.57
C PRO A 81 -5.11 10.87 -15.64
N ASP A 82 -4.22 10.41 -16.50
CA ASP A 82 -4.59 9.51 -17.59
C ASP A 82 -4.50 8.04 -17.20
N PHE A 83 -4.12 7.75 -15.97
CA PHE A 83 -4.04 6.37 -15.52
C PHE A 83 -5.43 5.74 -15.48
N VAL A 84 -5.60 4.66 -16.22
CA VAL A 84 -6.89 3.98 -16.34
C VAL A 84 -6.82 2.64 -15.63
N PHE A 85 -7.76 2.41 -14.71
CA PHE A 85 -7.89 1.11 -14.09
C PHE A 85 -9.35 0.91 -13.66
N ARG A 86 -9.71 -0.36 -13.53
CA ARG A 86 -11.07 -0.74 -13.13
C ARG A 86 -11.10 -0.91 -11.62
N PRO A 87 -11.91 -0.12 -10.90
CA PRO A 87 -12.04 -0.28 -9.45
C PRO A 87 -12.45 -1.71 -9.10
N HIS A 88 -11.92 -2.19 -7.97
CA HIS A 88 -12.22 -3.51 -7.42
C HIS A 88 -11.65 -4.68 -8.22
N SER A 89 -10.84 -4.40 -9.25
CA SER A 89 -10.00 -5.42 -9.87
C SER A 89 -8.70 -5.51 -9.06
N SER A 90 -8.42 -6.68 -8.50
CA SER A 90 -7.22 -6.85 -7.66
C SER A 90 -5.94 -6.50 -8.40
N LEU A 91 -5.84 -6.91 -9.67
CA LEU A 91 -4.67 -6.60 -10.46
C LEU A 91 -4.54 -5.10 -10.72
N ASP A 92 -5.64 -4.48 -11.15
CA ASP A 92 -5.63 -3.05 -11.47
C ASP A 92 -5.35 -2.22 -10.21
N ASP A 93 -5.92 -2.61 -9.07
CA ASP A 93 -5.66 -1.93 -7.80
C ASP A 93 -4.18 -2.05 -7.40
N SER A 94 -3.60 -3.22 -7.59
CA SER A 94 -2.18 -3.43 -7.28
C SER A 94 -1.29 -2.59 -8.18
N MET A 95 -1.61 -2.49 -9.47
CA MET A 95 -0.85 -1.67 -10.41
C MET A 95 -1.00 -0.19 -10.09
N ALA A 96 -2.19 0.24 -9.69
CA ALA A 96 -2.42 1.62 -9.29
C ALA A 96 -1.61 1.97 -8.02
N ALA A 97 -1.61 1.08 -7.04
CA ALA A 97 -0.84 1.29 -5.82
C ALA A 97 0.66 1.36 -6.12
N ARG A 98 1.15 0.52 -7.03
CA ARG A 98 2.54 0.56 -7.46
C ARG A 98 2.88 1.88 -8.13
N GLU A 99 2.03 2.32 -9.03
CA GLU A 99 2.23 3.60 -9.73
C GLU A 99 2.30 4.75 -8.72
N LEU A 100 1.35 4.76 -7.78
CA LEU A 100 1.30 5.78 -6.75
C LEU A 100 2.56 5.76 -5.88
N TRP A 101 2.98 4.57 -5.44
CA TRP A 101 4.16 4.44 -4.59
C TRP A 101 5.42 4.95 -5.29
N LEU A 102 5.60 4.59 -6.56
CA LEU A 102 6.75 5.04 -7.32
C LEU A 102 6.74 6.56 -7.49
N SER A 103 5.56 7.14 -7.68
CA SER A 103 5.43 8.59 -7.79
C SER A 103 5.78 9.28 -6.47
N LEU A 104 5.32 8.72 -5.35
CA LEU A 104 5.62 9.27 -4.03
C LEU A 104 7.12 9.19 -3.71
N MET A 105 7.78 8.14 -4.13
CA MET A 105 9.20 7.95 -3.83
C MET A 105 10.09 8.92 -4.60
N LYS A 106 9.56 9.63 -5.58
CA LYS A 106 10.29 10.72 -6.24
C LYS A 106 10.39 11.97 -5.38
N HIS A 107 9.57 12.08 -4.34
CA HIS A 107 9.60 13.21 -3.41
C HIS A 107 10.47 12.84 -2.22
N LYS A 108 11.60 13.53 -2.09
CA LYS A 108 12.64 13.18 -1.13
C LYS A 108 12.13 13.07 0.30
N SER A 109 11.33 14.05 0.75
CA SER A 109 10.85 14.05 2.13
C SER A 109 9.96 12.86 2.44
N ILE A 110 9.12 12.47 1.47
CA ILE A 110 8.23 11.31 1.65
C ILE A 110 9.02 10.02 1.58
N ALA A 111 9.97 9.92 0.66
CA ALA A 111 10.80 8.73 0.52
C ALA A 111 11.64 8.50 1.77
N GLU A 112 12.17 9.55 2.37
CA GLU A 112 12.97 9.42 3.58
C GLU A 112 12.15 8.97 4.79
N LYS A 113 10.89 9.40 4.86
CA LYS A 113 10.05 9.09 6.00
C LYS A 113 9.32 7.76 5.86
N TYR A 114 8.83 7.45 4.67
CA TYR A 114 7.96 6.30 4.46
C TYR A 114 8.59 5.19 3.62
N GLY A 115 9.62 5.50 2.86
CA GLY A 115 10.25 4.55 1.97
C GLY A 115 11.29 3.69 2.65
N PHE A 116 11.81 2.72 1.91
CA PHE A 116 12.92 1.89 2.33
C PHE A 116 14.18 2.40 1.64
N TYR A 117 14.49 3.62 1.96
CA TYR A 117 15.61 4.33 1.37
C TYR A 117 16.90 3.74 1.88
N ASP A 118 17.68 3.24 0.97
CA ASP A 118 19.00 2.72 1.30
C ASP A 118 20.01 3.86 1.11
N LYS A 119 20.57 4.29 2.20
CA LYS A 119 21.48 5.44 2.18
C LYS A 119 22.87 5.04 1.75
#